data_2f0b73b7d7a5ee0f143b26c6b654087a
#
_entry.id   2f0b73b7d7a5ee0f143b26c6b654087a
#
_cell.length_a   1.000
_cell.length_b   1.000
_cell.length_c   1.000
_cell.angle_alpha   90.00
_cell.angle_beta   90.00
_cell.angle_gamma   90.00
#
_symmetry.space_group_name_H-M   'P 1'
#
loop_
_entity.id
_entity.type
_entity.pdbx_description
1 polymer ?
#
loop_
_entity_poly.entity_id
_entity_poly.type
_entity_poly.pdbx_seq_one_letter_code
_entity_poly.pdbx_strand_id
1 'polypeptide(L)'
;MPSLSITYMRHQTLRPGLSNGLGRCCSLVLSGLAVVLFVAMPLGADAAGQAKAGQVNMFATSDNCMACHNSLITPSGTDVSMGSSWQSSMMANSSRDPYWQASVRREMMAHPESAKNIQDECAACHMPMARYEAHTRGVKGSVFAHLPVQAARTPANLLAADGVSCSMCHQIQADKLGTRESFVAGFVLDNKKPLGQRDVFGPYKVDEGRKRIMSSASQMQPQEGKHVQESALCASCHTLYTHTRGPDGEVIGELPEQVPYLEWKHSAYYKNKSCQSCHMPQLDEKMEITSVLGQKRENFSRHAFRGGNFLLPKMLNLHRQELGVTALSQDLNQAAQETLAHLQQSSAHVRIGEVKQDGDGLTTEVVVENLAGHKLPTAYPSRRAWIRFTLENARGEVVFRSGDVGTDGAIEGNINDRNPHKYEPHYELIESAEQVQIYEAIMADSQGRVTTGLLEALRFVKDNRLLPKGFDKESAHKDIQVQGQAHNDQDFVASGDRVVYRVPLTELEGPFTVSAELLYQPIGYRWAHNLKQQQADEINRFVGYFEEMSQNSWTILAEDSRTIK
;
A
#
# COMPACT_ATOMS: atom_id res chain seq x y z
N MET A 1 -11.91 21.00 44.93
CA MET A 1 -11.77 20.34 46.24
C MET A 1 -12.87 19.29 46.37
N PRO A 2 -12.58 18.03 46.67
CA PRO A 2 -11.60 17.55 47.65
C PRO A 2 -10.52 16.62 47.05
N SER A 3 -9.45 16.57 47.80
CA SER A 3 -8.23 15.78 47.65
C SER A 3 -8.45 14.30 48.00
N LEU A 4 -7.76 13.40 47.32
CA LEU A 4 -7.59 12.01 47.74
C LEU A 4 -6.09 11.68 47.81
N SER A 5 -5.72 11.25 49.02
CA SER A 5 -4.37 10.97 49.49
C SER A 5 -3.85 9.64 48.95
N ILE A 6 -2.56 9.63 48.66
CA ILE A 6 -1.75 8.45 48.26
C ILE A 6 -1.21 7.83 49.54
N THR A 7 -1.44 6.53 49.76
CA THR A 7 -0.84 5.76 50.87
C THR A 7 0.25 4.85 50.30
N TYR A 8 1.49 5.09 50.74
CA TYR A 8 2.65 4.24 50.52
C TYR A 8 2.64 3.04 51.46
N MET A 9 2.81 1.84 50.96
CA MET A 9 3.18 0.68 51.80
C MET A 9 4.63 0.28 51.56
N ARG A 10 5.38 0.18 52.65
CA ARG A 10 6.79 -0.15 52.75
C ARG A 10 7.03 -1.65 52.67
N HIS A 11 8.10 -2.00 51.99
CA HIS A 11 8.77 -3.31 52.00
C HIS A 11 9.29 -3.71 53.35
N GLN A 12 9.15 -4.99 53.69
CA GLN A 12 9.97 -5.67 54.71
C GLN A 12 10.82 -6.76 54.05
N THR A 13 12.11 -6.63 54.31
CA THR A 13 13.19 -7.58 53.98
C THR A 13 13.29 -8.66 55.06
N LEU A 14 13.40 -9.92 54.68
CA LEU A 14 13.88 -11.00 55.53
C LEU A 14 15.12 -11.63 54.93
N ARG A 15 16.19 -11.69 55.77
CA ARG A 15 17.48 -12.36 55.50
C ARG A 15 17.51 -13.77 56.14
N PRO A 16 18.43 -14.67 55.64
CA PRO A 16 18.40 -16.10 55.92
C PRO A 16 19.23 -16.52 57.13
N GLY A 17 18.86 -17.65 57.71
CA GLY A 17 19.62 -18.31 58.77
C GLY A 17 20.47 -19.45 58.25
N LEU A 18 21.73 -19.45 58.73
CA LEU A 18 22.72 -20.52 58.58
C LEU A 18 22.48 -21.61 59.63
N SER A 19 22.63 -22.90 59.31
CA SER A 19 22.95 -23.94 60.30
C SER A 19 23.94 -24.97 59.70
N ASN A 20 25.03 -25.14 60.43
CA ASN A 20 26.12 -26.08 60.22
C ASN A 20 25.70 -27.55 60.52
N GLY A 21 26.30 -28.49 59.83
CA GLY A 21 26.30 -29.90 60.20
C GLY A 21 27.52 -30.62 59.64
N LEU A 22 28.49 -30.87 60.55
CA LEU A 22 29.71 -31.67 60.32
C LEU A 22 29.38 -33.17 60.21
N GLY A 23 30.04 -33.88 59.33
CA GLY A 23 30.13 -35.33 59.31
C GLY A 23 31.37 -35.80 58.56
N ARG A 24 32.38 -36.25 59.33
CA ARG A 24 33.62 -36.91 58.84
C ARG A 24 33.37 -38.34 58.39
N CYS A 25 34.03 -38.83 57.34
CA CYS A 25 34.93 -39.99 57.44
C CYS A 25 35.60 -40.35 56.10
N CYS A 26 36.93 -40.57 56.24
CA CYS A 26 37.87 -41.54 55.64
C CYS A 26 38.06 -41.67 54.13
N SER A 27 39.21 -41.21 53.76
CA SER A 27 40.29 -41.69 52.92
C SER A 27 40.16 -43.01 52.17
N LEU A 28 40.48 -42.98 50.87
CA LEU A 28 41.37 -43.94 50.20
C LEU A 28 41.98 -43.31 48.95
N VAL A 29 43.33 -43.28 48.97
CA VAL A 29 44.19 -42.81 47.90
C VAL A 29 44.30 -43.87 46.83
N LEU A 30 44.01 -43.56 45.59
CA LEU A 30 44.49 -44.32 44.44
C LEU A 30 44.94 -43.34 43.38
N SER A 31 46.25 -43.30 43.22
CA SER A 31 46.94 -42.51 42.17
C SER A 31 46.68 -43.14 40.81
N GLY A 32 45.93 -42.45 39.97
CA GLY A 32 45.76 -42.79 38.57
C GLY A 32 46.22 -41.62 37.70
N LEU A 33 47.35 -41.80 37.02
CA LEU A 33 47.88 -40.85 36.02
C LEU A 33 46.89 -40.77 34.87
N ALA A 34 46.12 -39.69 34.81
CA ALA A 34 45.28 -39.38 33.64
C ALA A 34 46.12 -38.47 32.70
N VAL A 35 46.57 -39.07 31.60
CA VAL A 35 47.09 -38.37 30.44
C VAL A 35 45.92 -37.60 29.80
N VAL A 36 45.92 -36.27 29.98
CA VAL A 36 44.99 -35.39 29.28
C VAL A 36 45.49 -35.21 27.84
N LEU A 37 44.96 -35.98 26.92
CA LEU A 37 45.07 -35.67 25.48
C LEU A 37 44.25 -34.41 25.20
N PHE A 38 44.93 -33.28 25.04
CA PHE A 38 44.33 -32.10 24.40
C PHE A 38 44.09 -32.43 22.92
N VAL A 39 42.86 -32.88 22.57
CA VAL A 39 42.40 -32.85 21.20
C VAL A 39 42.11 -31.36 20.89
N ALA A 40 43.03 -30.73 20.19
CA ALA A 40 42.79 -29.45 19.56
C ALA A 40 41.68 -29.64 18.50
N MET A 41 40.46 -29.32 18.87
CA MET A 41 39.40 -29.13 17.85
C MET A 41 39.76 -27.82 17.09
N PRO A 42 39.89 -27.88 15.78
CA PRO A 42 39.96 -26.66 15.01
C PRO A 42 38.63 -25.91 15.19
N LEU A 43 38.70 -24.68 15.71
CA LEU A 43 37.60 -23.72 15.60
C LEU A 43 37.40 -23.47 14.10
N GLY A 44 36.51 -24.24 13.51
CA GLY A 44 36.02 -24.03 12.15
C GLY A 44 35.28 -22.71 12.09
N ALA A 45 35.95 -21.68 11.60
CA ALA A 45 35.30 -20.49 11.08
C ALA A 45 34.64 -20.88 9.73
N ASP A 46 33.55 -21.61 9.78
CA ASP A 46 32.73 -21.94 8.61
C ASP A 46 31.33 -21.34 8.79
N ALA A 47 31.24 -20.06 8.56
CA ALA A 47 29.96 -19.40 8.34
C ALA A 47 29.98 -18.50 7.09
N ALA A 48 30.82 -18.82 6.10
CA ALA A 48 30.63 -18.36 4.74
C ALA A 48 30.17 -19.59 3.95
N GLY A 49 28.85 -19.79 3.86
CA GLY A 49 28.28 -20.81 3.00
C GLY A 49 28.85 -20.64 1.59
N GLN A 50 29.73 -21.57 1.17
CA GLN A 50 30.24 -21.61 -0.19
C GLN A 50 29.06 -21.77 -1.14
N ALA A 51 28.71 -20.66 -1.84
CA ALA A 51 27.78 -20.70 -2.96
C ALA A 51 28.34 -21.72 -3.98
N LYS A 52 27.55 -22.71 -4.33
CA LYS A 52 27.89 -23.65 -5.40
C LYS A 52 28.22 -22.83 -6.64
N ALA A 53 29.33 -23.13 -7.29
CA ALA A 53 29.77 -22.49 -8.52
C ALA A 53 28.60 -22.48 -9.54
N GLY A 54 28.09 -21.27 -9.87
CA GLY A 54 26.95 -21.05 -10.75
C GLY A 54 25.76 -20.28 -10.14
N GLN A 55 25.71 -20.07 -8.82
CA GLN A 55 24.62 -19.32 -8.18
C GLN A 55 25.02 -17.84 -8.01
N VAL A 56 24.47 -16.99 -8.86
CA VAL A 56 24.64 -15.54 -8.76
C VAL A 56 23.59 -15.02 -7.80
N ASN A 57 24.01 -14.57 -6.60
CA ASN A 57 23.11 -13.82 -5.71
C ASN A 57 22.83 -12.45 -6.34
N MET A 58 21.56 -12.17 -6.60
CA MET A 58 21.14 -10.92 -7.25
C MET A 58 20.90 -9.81 -6.26
N PHE A 59 20.42 -10.13 -5.06
CA PHE A 59 19.90 -9.18 -4.10
C PHE A 59 20.51 -9.36 -2.72
N ALA A 60 20.57 -8.25 -1.98
CA ALA A 60 20.76 -8.21 -0.54
C ALA A 60 19.45 -7.78 0.13
N THR A 61 19.18 -8.29 1.32
CA THR A 61 18.08 -7.83 2.16
C THR A 61 18.31 -6.41 2.67
N SER A 62 17.25 -5.72 3.05
CA SER A 62 17.27 -4.30 3.45
C SER A 62 18.16 -3.99 4.64
N ASP A 63 18.39 -4.94 5.56
CA ASP A 63 19.26 -4.79 6.72
C ASP A 63 20.69 -4.37 6.33
N ASN A 64 21.21 -4.86 5.21
CA ASN A 64 22.52 -4.44 4.70
C ASN A 64 22.59 -2.94 4.36
N CYS A 65 21.49 -2.37 3.88
CA CYS A 65 21.40 -0.95 3.53
C CYS A 65 21.08 -0.11 4.77
N MET A 66 20.17 -0.60 5.60
CA MET A 66 19.74 0.09 6.83
C MET A 66 20.84 0.23 7.87
N ALA A 67 21.86 -0.61 7.84
CA ALA A 67 23.03 -0.47 8.70
C ALA A 67 23.68 0.93 8.62
N CYS A 68 23.58 1.61 7.47
CA CYS A 68 24.15 2.93 7.25
C CYS A 68 23.10 4.01 6.91
N HIS A 69 21.97 3.63 6.28
CA HIS A 69 20.92 4.56 5.85
C HIS A 69 19.80 4.74 6.88
N ASN A 70 20.13 4.57 8.16
CA ASN A 70 19.30 4.82 9.33
C ASN A 70 19.99 5.78 10.32
N SER A 71 19.31 6.11 11.42
CA SER A 71 19.75 7.07 12.44
C SER A 71 19.99 8.46 11.84
N LEU A 72 19.11 8.89 10.95
CA LEU A 72 19.15 10.18 10.28
C LEU A 72 18.12 11.11 10.93
N ILE A 73 18.62 12.00 11.78
CA ILE A 73 17.78 12.92 12.54
C ILE A 73 17.98 14.34 12.01
N THR A 74 16.88 15.04 11.72
CA THR A 74 16.93 16.45 11.33
C THR A 74 17.42 17.33 12.50
N PRO A 75 17.90 18.55 12.24
CA PRO A 75 18.19 19.52 13.29
C PRO A 75 17.01 19.81 14.23
N SER A 76 15.78 19.66 13.74
CA SER A 76 14.54 19.77 14.52
C SER A 76 14.20 18.53 15.36
N GLY A 77 14.99 17.45 15.26
CA GLY A 77 14.79 16.22 16.02
C GLY A 77 13.86 15.19 15.34
N THR A 78 13.45 15.41 14.10
CA THR A 78 12.61 14.47 13.36
C THR A 78 13.45 13.34 12.78
N ASP A 79 13.07 12.09 13.02
CA ASP A 79 13.67 10.92 12.37
C ASP A 79 13.21 10.85 10.90
N VAL A 80 14.18 10.87 10.00
CA VAL A 80 13.99 10.78 8.54
C VAL A 80 14.75 9.60 7.95
N SER A 81 15.10 8.64 8.79
CA SER A 81 15.80 7.42 8.42
C SER A 81 15.07 6.70 7.28
N MET A 82 15.81 6.35 6.22
CA MET A 82 15.23 5.71 5.04
C MET A 82 14.67 4.33 5.38
N GLY A 83 15.40 3.56 6.21
CA GLY A 83 15.01 2.21 6.57
C GLY A 83 13.75 2.17 7.43
N SER A 84 13.64 2.96 8.50
CA SER A 84 12.43 2.98 9.35
C SER A 84 11.22 3.51 8.59
N SER A 85 11.40 4.55 7.75
CA SER A 85 10.33 5.05 6.87
C SER A 85 9.86 3.99 5.87
N TRP A 86 10.80 3.24 5.26
CA TRP A 86 10.48 2.18 4.31
C TRP A 86 9.84 0.98 5.00
N GLN A 87 10.37 0.52 6.16
CA GLN A 87 9.85 -0.66 6.87
C GLN A 87 8.37 -0.53 7.26
N SER A 88 7.90 0.69 7.52
CA SER A 88 6.50 0.95 7.83
C SER A 88 5.61 1.13 6.59
N SER A 89 6.18 1.13 5.39
CA SER A 89 5.44 1.27 4.12
C SER A 89 4.81 -0.03 3.66
N MET A 90 3.82 0.07 2.76
CA MET A 90 3.24 -1.10 2.10
C MET A 90 4.21 -1.80 1.14
N MET A 91 5.24 -1.11 0.64
CA MET A 91 6.26 -1.75 -0.21
C MET A 91 7.10 -2.75 0.59
N ALA A 92 7.54 -2.40 1.80
CA ALA A 92 8.23 -3.33 2.69
C ALA A 92 7.33 -4.50 3.13
N ASN A 93 6.03 -4.26 3.21
CA ASN A 93 5.05 -5.23 3.68
C ASN A 93 4.23 -5.87 2.54
N SER A 94 4.66 -5.72 1.29
CA SER A 94 3.93 -6.24 0.13
C SER A 94 3.67 -7.74 0.18
N SER A 95 4.62 -8.52 0.71
CA SER A 95 4.47 -9.97 0.91
C SER A 95 3.59 -10.34 2.13
N ARG A 96 3.43 -9.41 3.07
CA ARG A 96 2.66 -9.57 4.32
C ARG A 96 1.22 -9.10 4.21
N ASP A 97 0.87 -8.45 3.10
CA ASP A 97 -0.46 -7.90 2.86
C ASP A 97 -1.52 -9.01 2.87
N PRO A 98 -2.40 -9.06 3.90
CA PRO A 98 -3.37 -10.15 4.02
C PRO A 98 -4.45 -10.07 2.94
N TYR A 99 -4.78 -8.87 2.44
CA TYR A 99 -5.72 -8.70 1.35
C TYR A 99 -5.17 -9.26 0.02
N TRP A 100 -3.90 -8.96 -0.29
CA TRP A 100 -3.24 -9.51 -1.46
C TRP A 100 -3.14 -11.05 -1.37
N GLN A 101 -2.75 -11.61 -0.22
CA GLN A 101 -2.67 -13.07 -0.02
C GLN A 101 -4.03 -13.74 -0.24
N ALA A 102 -5.10 -13.16 0.28
CA ALA A 102 -6.47 -13.63 0.09
C ALA A 102 -6.89 -13.56 -1.39
N SER A 103 -6.56 -12.46 -2.06
CA SER A 103 -6.87 -12.26 -3.49
C SER A 103 -6.14 -13.27 -4.38
N VAL A 104 -4.83 -13.49 -4.16
CA VAL A 104 -4.07 -14.51 -4.90
C VAL A 104 -4.65 -15.91 -4.68
N ARG A 105 -5.03 -16.24 -3.44
CA ARG A 105 -5.67 -17.51 -3.12
C ARG A 105 -6.99 -17.67 -3.87
N ARG A 106 -7.80 -16.65 -3.87
CA ARG A 106 -9.09 -16.63 -4.60
C ARG A 106 -8.88 -16.87 -6.10
N GLU A 107 -7.94 -16.18 -6.74
CA GLU A 107 -7.66 -16.35 -8.16
C GLU A 107 -7.16 -17.77 -8.48
N MET A 108 -6.31 -18.35 -7.63
CA MET A 108 -5.86 -19.73 -7.79
C MET A 108 -6.98 -20.76 -7.64
N MET A 109 -7.97 -20.49 -6.78
CA MET A 109 -9.13 -21.37 -6.60
C MET A 109 -10.10 -21.25 -7.78
N ALA A 110 -10.24 -20.07 -8.36
CA ALA A 110 -11.06 -19.84 -9.56
C ALA A 110 -10.42 -20.43 -10.83
N HIS A 111 -9.07 -20.46 -10.89
CA HIS A 111 -8.29 -20.89 -12.06
C HIS A 111 -7.19 -21.89 -11.66
N PRO A 112 -7.54 -23.10 -11.17
CA PRO A 112 -6.58 -24.06 -10.61
C PRO A 112 -5.54 -24.55 -11.62
N GLU A 113 -5.89 -24.64 -12.90
CA GLU A 113 -4.99 -25.00 -14.01
C GLU A 113 -3.87 -23.96 -14.22
N SER A 114 -4.15 -22.72 -13.90
CA SER A 114 -3.22 -21.58 -14.02
C SER A 114 -2.49 -21.24 -12.72
N ALA A 115 -2.72 -21.95 -11.62
CA ALA A 115 -2.28 -21.59 -10.27
C ALA A 115 -0.76 -21.28 -10.16
N LYS A 116 0.10 -21.98 -10.91
CA LYS A 116 1.55 -21.71 -10.93
C LYS A 116 1.89 -20.40 -11.66
N ASN A 117 1.16 -20.07 -12.72
CA ASN A 117 1.35 -18.83 -13.46
C ASN A 117 0.87 -17.64 -12.63
N ILE A 118 -0.28 -17.78 -11.97
CA ILE A 118 -0.87 -16.76 -11.08
C ILE A 118 0.11 -16.39 -9.96
N GLN A 119 0.70 -17.37 -9.29
CA GLN A 119 1.69 -17.09 -8.25
C GLN A 119 2.92 -16.36 -8.80
N ASP A 120 3.41 -16.75 -9.98
CA ASP A 120 4.57 -16.11 -10.61
C ASP A 120 4.25 -14.65 -10.99
N GLU A 121 3.11 -14.40 -11.61
CA GLU A 121 2.65 -13.06 -11.99
C GLU A 121 2.47 -12.15 -10.76
N CYS A 122 1.80 -12.63 -9.71
CA CYS A 122 1.61 -11.87 -8.48
C CYS A 122 2.92 -11.62 -7.71
N ALA A 123 3.82 -12.60 -7.68
CA ALA A 123 5.14 -12.46 -7.04
C ALA A 123 6.03 -11.42 -7.72
N ALA A 124 5.77 -11.08 -8.99
CA ALA A 124 6.57 -10.11 -9.76
C ALA A 124 6.63 -8.72 -9.10
N CYS A 125 5.56 -8.30 -8.43
CA CYS A 125 5.46 -7.02 -7.75
C CYS A 125 5.46 -7.14 -6.22
N HIS A 126 5.00 -8.26 -5.64
CA HIS A 126 4.86 -8.41 -4.18
C HIS A 126 6.00 -9.18 -3.52
N MET A 127 6.71 -10.04 -4.24
CA MET A 127 7.92 -10.76 -3.80
C MET A 127 9.00 -10.70 -4.89
N PRO A 128 9.33 -9.51 -5.45
CA PRO A 128 10.07 -9.39 -6.71
C PRO A 128 11.47 -9.99 -6.66
N MET A 129 12.18 -9.85 -5.53
CA MET A 129 13.55 -10.37 -5.39
C MET A 129 13.58 -11.89 -5.43
N ALA A 130 12.71 -12.55 -4.67
CA ALA A 130 12.62 -14.01 -4.64
C ALA A 130 12.17 -14.56 -6.01
N ARG A 131 11.19 -13.93 -6.63
CA ARG A 131 10.72 -14.30 -7.97
C ARG A 131 11.80 -14.14 -9.02
N TYR A 132 12.52 -13.01 -9.03
CA TYR A 132 13.58 -12.77 -10.00
C TYR A 132 14.73 -13.78 -9.87
N GLU A 133 15.17 -14.09 -8.66
CA GLU A 133 16.17 -15.15 -8.43
C GLU A 133 15.66 -16.55 -8.83
N ALA A 134 14.39 -16.85 -8.65
CA ALA A 134 13.81 -18.11 -9.14
C ALA A 134 13.94 -18.19 -10.67
N HIS A 135 13.65 -17.10 -11.38
CA HIS A 135 13.77 -17.02 -12.85
C HIS A 135 15.21 -17.20 -13.33
N THR A 136 16.23 -16.69 -12.62
CA THR A 136 17.64 -16.94 -13.01
C THR A 136 18.02 -18.41 -12.94
N ARG A 137 17.26 -19.23 -12.22
CA ARG A 137 17.40 -20.70 -12.14
C ARG A 137 16.43 -21.46 -13.06
N GLY A 138 15.68 -20.75 -13.91
CA GLY A 138 14.69 -21.35 -14.81
C GLY A 138 13.42 -21.86 -14.07
N VAL A 139 13.14 -21.35 -12.87
CA VAL A 139 11.99 -21.76 -12.05
C VAL A 139 11.03 -20.57 -11.95
N LYS A 140 9.71 -20.83 -11.97
CA LYS A 140 8.69 -19.83 -11.73
C LYS A 140 8.70 -19.36 -10.27
N GLY A 141 8.33 -18.11 -10.04
CA GLY A 141 8.07 -17.58 -8.71
C GLY A 141 6.93 -18.29 -8.02
N SER A 142 6.94 -18.24 -6.71
CA SER A 142 5.89 -18.81 -5.86
C SER A 142 5.51 -17.78 -4.79
N VAL A 143 4.28 -17.84 -4.30
CA VAL A 143 3.79 -17.00 -3.20
C VAL A 143 3.70 -17.84 -1.92
N PHE A 144 2.88 -18.88 -1.94
CA PHE A 144 2.54 -19.63 -0.74
C PHE A 144 3.67 -20.53 -0.23
N ALA A 145 4.67 -20.88 -1.06
CA ALA A 145 5.87 -21.56 -0.61
C ALA A 145 6.77 -20.67 0.28
N HIS A 146 6.56 -19.36 0.28
CA HIS A 146 7.28 -18.41 1.12
C HIS A 146 6.50 -17.98 2.38
N LEU A 147 5.30 -18.50 2.56
CA LEU A 147 4.45 -18.22 3.71
C LEU A 147 4.48 -19.37 4.74
N PRO A 148 4.28 -19.09 6.02
CA PRO A 148 4.13 -17.76 6.61
C PRO A 148 5.47 -17.01 6.69
N VAL A 149 5.42 -15.70 6.48
CA VAL A 149 6.61 -14.83 6.38
C VAL A 149 7.49 -14.86 7.63
N GLN A 150 6.91 -14.97 8.82
CA GLN A 150 7.64 -15.06 10.10
C GLN A 150 8.46 -16.34 10.24
N ALA A 151 8.20 -17.36 9.43
CA ALA A 151 8.97 -18.61 9.41
C ALA A 151 10.13 -18.59 8.41
N ALA A 152 10.40 -17.45 7.75
CA ALA A 152 11.47 -17.32 6.76
C ALA A 152 12.84 -17.65 7.37
N ARG A 153 13.54 -18.62 6.79
CA ARG A 153 14.89 -19.06 7.24
C ARG A 153 15.84 -19.32 6.08
N THR A 154 15.31 -19.61 4.89
CA THR A 154 16.12 -19.81 3.70
C THR A 154 16.37 -18.46 3.01
N PRO A 155 17.48 -18.30 2.26
CA PRO A 155 17.75 -17.07 1.50
C PRO A 155 16.57 -16.64 0.63
N ALA A 156 15.94 -17.55 -0.08
CA ALA A 156 14.77 -17.26 -0.93
C ALA A 156 13.57 -16.73 -0.11
N ASN A 157 13.30 -17.34 1.06
CA ASN A 157 12.22 -16.89 1.93
C ASN A 157 12.52 -15.54 2.58
N LEU A 158 13.79 -15.26 2.92
CA LEU A 158 14.19 -13.95 3.43
C LEU A 158 14.02 -12.85 2.37
N LEU A 159 14.38 -13.11 1.11
CA LEU A 159 14.15 -12.17 0.01
C LEU A 159 12.65 -11.96 -0.26
N ALA A 160 11.82 -13.01 -0.18
CA ALA A 160 10.37 -12.88 -0.29
C ALA A 160 9.79 -12.06 0.86
N ALA A 161 10.27 -12.30 2.10
CA ALA A 161 9.84 -11.59 3.29
C ALA A 161 10.22 -10.11 3.29
N ASP A 162 11.27 -9.71 2.58
CA ASP A 162 11.75 -8.34 2.51
C ASP A 162 10.91 -7.46 1.54
N GLY A 163 9.94 -8.05 0.83
CA GLY A 163 9.01 -7.33 -0.04
C GLY A 163 9.69 -6.59 -1.19
N VAL A 164 9.24 -5.36 -1.49
CA VAL A 164 9.88 -4.47 -2.46
C VAL A 164 10.92 -3.64 -1.75
N SER A 165 12.17 -4.11 -1.81
CA SER A 165 13.27 -3.66 -0.97
C SER A 165 14.26 -2.74 -1.70
N CYS A 166 15.21 -2.20 -0.94
CA CYS A 166 16.24 -1.26 -1.40
C CYS A 166 16.99 -1.82 -2.63
N SER A 167 17.51 -3.05 -2.52
CA SER A 167 18.29 -3.67 -3.58
C SER A 167 17.47 -4.04 -4.81
N MET A 168 16.13 -4.07 -4.71
CA MET A 168 15.25 -4.24 -5.86
C MET A 168 15.20 -2.95 -6.70
N CYS A 169 14.75 -1.84 -6.09
CA CYS A 169 14.56 -0.58 -6.80
C CYS A 169 15.87 0.03 -7.30
N HIS A 170 16.91 0.01 -6.46
CA HIS A 170 18.18 0.66 -6.74
C HIS A 170 19.09 -0.09 -7.71
N GLN A 171 18.71 -1.29 -8.18
CA GLN A 171 19.42 -2.00 -9.26
C GLN A 171 18.74 -1.90 -10.63
N ILE A 172 17.52 -1.36 -10.69
CA ILE A 172 16.81 -1.20 -11.97
C ILE A 172 17.61 -0.27 -12.89
N GLN A 173 17.88 -0.74 -14.12
CA GLN A 173 18.56 0.01 -15.16
C GLN A 173 17.61 1.06 -15.76
N ALA A 174 18.19 2.09 -16.39
CA ALA A 174 17.39 3.09 -17.09
C ALA A 174 16.72 2.57 -18.38
N ASP A 175 17.18 1.41 -18.84
CA ASP A 175 16.74 0.81 -20.10
C ASP A 175 15.24 0.51 -20.09
N LYS A 176 14.55 0.91 -21.16
CA LYS A 176 13.13 0.69 -21.42
C LYS A 176 12.16 1.33 -20.41
N LEU A 177 12.63 2.02 -19.37
CA LEU A 177 11.73 2.64 -18.38
C LEU A 177 10.71 3.57 -19.06
N GLY A 178 9.44 3.42 -18.63
CA GLY A 178 8.31 4.19 -19.14
C GLY A 178 7.75 3.72 -20.49
N THR A 179 8.30 2.63 -21.06
CA THR A 179 7.72 1.95 -22.23
C THR A 179 6.89 0.74 -21.81
N ARG A 180 6.07 0.22 -22.72
CA ARG A 180 5.19 -0.95 -22.47
C ARG A 180 5.98 -2.17 -21.99
N GLU A 181 7.21 -2.36 -22.50
CA GLU A 181 8.07 -3.48 -22.12
C GLU A 181 8.56 -3.42 -20.68
N SER A 182 8.62 -2.22 -20.09
CA SER A 182 9.03 -2.05 -18.68
C SER A 182 7.90 -2.26 -17.68
N PHE A 183 6.65 -2.25 -18.14
CA PHE A 183 5.49 -2.43 -17.27
C PHE A 183 5.36 -3.88 -16.79
N VAL A 184 4.49 -4.14 -15.82
CA VAL A 184 4.23 -5.48 -15.25
C VAL A 184 5.55 -6.12 -14.75
N ALA A 185 6.35 -5.32 -13.99
CA ALA A 185 7.70 -5.70 -13.54
C ALA A 185 8.67 -6.10 -14.67
N GLY A 186 8.50 -5.51 -15.86
CA GLY A 186 9.38 -5.72 -17.01
C GLY A 186 10.67 -4.89 -16.99
N PHE A 187 11.07 -4.39 -15.81
CA PHE A 187 12.32 -3.65 -15.62
C PHE A 187 13.56 -4.51 -15.95
N VAL A 188 14.65 -3.85 -16.31
CA VAL A 188 15.92 -4.49 -16.64
C VAL A 188 16.85 -4.47 -15.43
N LEU A 189 17.43 -5.62 -15.10
CA LEU A 189 18.52 -5.77 -14.14
C LEU A 189 19.76 -6.37 -14.83
N ASP A 190 20.94 -5.93 -14.44
CA ASP A 190 22.19 -6.54 -14.93
C ASP A 190 22.40 -7.90 -14.22
N ASN A 191 21.94 -8.97 -14.83
CA ASN A 191 22.07 -10.33 -14.32
C ASN A 191 23.42 -11.01 -14.62
N LYS A 192 24.35 -10.32 -15.30
CA LYS A 192 25.67 -10.84 -15.64
C LYS A 192 26.71 -10.61 -14.56
N LYS A 193 26.51 -9.60 -13.72
CA LYS A 193 27.43 -9.25 -12.63
C LYS A 193 27.08 -10.00 -11.35
N PRO A 194 28.04 -10.63 -10.65
CA PRO A 194 27.82 -11.19 -9.32
C PRO A 194 27.62 -10.08 -8.29
N LEU A 195 27.11 -10.42 -7.08
CA LEU A 195 26.78 -9.44 -6.02
C LEU A 195 27.94 -8.50 -5.76
N GLY A 196 29.13 -8.76 -5.60
CA GLY A 196 30.23 -7.83 -5.35
C GLY A 196 30.54 -6.83 -6.50
N GLN A 197 29.96 -6.98 -7.65
CA GLN A 197 30.20 -6.14 -8.83
C GLN A 197 28.92 -5.45 -9.35
N ARG A 198 27.77 -5.64 -8.71
CA ARG A 198 26.49 -5.12 -9.17
C ARG A 198 26.37 -3.63 -8.89
N ASP A 199 25.88 -2.89 -9.85
CA ASP A 199 25.60 -1.46 -9.69
C ASP A 199 24.38 -1.26 -8.79
N VAL A 200 24.45 -0.22 -7.95
CA VAL A 200 23.34 0.31 -7.17
C VAL A 200 23.23 1.81 -7.42
N PHE A 201 22.09 2.23 -7.95
CA PHE A 201 21.88 3.58 -8.45
C PHE A 201 21.33 4.50 -7.35
N GLY A 202 21.88 5.70 -7.27
CA GLY A 202 21.36 6.78 -6.43
C GLY A 202 21.40 8.10 -7.19
N PRO A 203 20.68 9.15 -6.73
CA PRO A 203 20.58 10.42 -7.46
C PRO A 203 21.84 11.28 -7.34
N TYR A 204 22.80 10.89 -6.49
CA TYR A 204 23.95 11.70 -6.14
C TYR A 204 25.25 11.07 -6.63
N LYS A 205 26.17 11.93 -7.06
CA LYS A 205 27.55 11.54 -7.34
C LYS A 205 28.27 11.20 -6.04
N VAL A 206 28.95 10.06 -6.00
CA VAL A 206 29.68 9.54 -4.84
C VAL A 206 31.19 9.55 -5.14
N ASP A 207 32.00 10.09 -4.24
CA ASP A 207 33.47 10.06 -4.35
C ASP A 207 34.04 8.65 -4.10
N GLU A 208 35.27 8.43 -4.55
CA GLU A 208 35.91 7.10 -4.52
C GLU A 208 36.11 6.56 -3.10
N GLY A 209 36.28 7.42 -2.09
CA GLY A 209 36.39 7.00 -0.69
C GLY A 209 35.11 6.38 -0.18
N ARG A 210 33.98 7.07 -0.37
CA ARG A 210 32.65 6.60 0.02
C ARG A 210 32.19 5.41 -0.82
N LYS A 211 32.53 5.37 -2.11
CA LYS A 211 32.29 4.20 -2.95
C LYS A 211 32.90 2.93 -2.35
N ARG A 212 34.18 3.00 -1.95
CA ARG A 212 34.87 1.85 -1.34
C ARG A 212 34.19 1.39 -0.05
N ILE A 213 33.78 2.33 0.83
CA ILE A 213 33.08 2.02 2.08
C ILE A 213 31.76 1.32 1.77
N MET A 214 30.94 1.91 0.90
CA MET A 214 29.65 1.35 0.53
C MET A 214 29.79 -0.01 -0.15
N SER A 215 30.74 -0.15 -1.08
CA SER A 215 30.98 -1.41 -1.78
C SER A 215 31.46 -2.51 -0.83
N SER A 216 32.31 -2.17 0.15
CA SER A 216 32.79 -3.10 1.17
C SER A 216 31.65 -3.59 2.07
N ALA A 217 30.73 -2.70 2.46
CA ALA A 217 29.61 -3.03 3.35
C ALA A 217 28.46 -3.74 2.64
N SER A 218 28.05 -3.23 1.48
CA SER A 218 26.86 -3.72 0.76
C SER A 218 27.15 -4.80 -0.29
N GLN A 219 28.42 -4.97 -0.66
CA GLN A 219 28.84 -5.76 -1.82
C GLN A 219 28.22 -5.28 -3.14
N MET A 220 27.91 -3.99 -3.25
CA MET A 220 27.39 -3.36 -4.45
C MET A 220 28.20 -2.12 -4.83
N GLN A 221 28.18 -1.73 -6.10
CA GLN A 221 28.94 -0.62 -6.64
C GLN A 221 28.04 0.61 -6.80
N PRO A 222 28.15 1.65 -5.95
CA PRO A 222 27.30 2.84 -6.07
C PRO A 222 27.61 3.63 -7.34
N GLN A 223 26.56 3.94 -8.07
CA GLN A 223 26.56 4.72 -9.31
C GLN A 223 25.56 5.88 -9.23
N GLU A 224 25.88 6.99 -9.89
CA GLU A 224 24.90 8.04 -10.13
C GLU A 224 23.92 7.59 -11.23
N GLY A 225 22.62 7.62 -10.91
CA GLY A 225 21.55 7.28 -11.86
C GLY A 225 20.34 8.18 -11.64
N LYS A 226 20.12 9.16 -12.53
CA LYS A 226 19.01 10.12 -12.42
C LYS A 226 17.65 9.48 -12.59
N HIS A 227 17.56 8.35 -13.28
CA HIS A 227 16.32 7.61 -13.53
C HIS A 227 15.63 7.15 -12.23
N VAL A 228 16.35 7.04 -11.09
CA VAL A 228 15.71 6.73 -9.80
C VAL A 228 14.79 7.84 -9.27
N GLN A 229 14.89 9.04 -9.84
CA GLN A 229 14.01 10.18 -9.54
C GLN A 229 12.89 10.38 -10.58
N GLU A 230 12.80 9.53 -11.58
CA GLU A 230 11.82 9.62 -12.65
C GLU A 230 10.60 8.73 -12.37
N SER A 231 9.41 9.22 -12.72
CA SER A 231 8.15 8.48 -12.58
C SER A 231 8.16 7.13 -13.28
N ALA A 232 8.96 7.01 -14.33
CA ALA A 232 9.10 5.79 -15.13
C ALA A 232 9.66 4.60 -14.31
N LEU A 233 10.47 4.85 -13.26
CA LEU A 233 10.90 3.81 -12.33
C LEU A 233 9.70 3.18 -11.61
N CYS A 234 8.81 4.01 -11.06
CA CYS A 234 7.62 3.56 -10.36
C CYS A 234 6.66 2.82 -11.29
N ALA A 235 6.54 3.31 -12.53
CA ALA A 235 5.67 2.74 -13.56
C ALA A 235 6.00 1.28 -13.88
N SER A 236 7.24 0.82 -13.65
CA SER A 236 7.63 -0.56 -13.93
C SER A 236 6.82 -1.60 -13.13
N CYS A 237 6.35 -1.25 -11.93
CA CYS A 237 5.47 -2.09 -11.11
C CYS A 237 4.06 -1.49 -10.96
N HIS A 238 3.93 -0.14 -11.00
CA HIS A 238 2.65 0.56 -10.84
C HIS A 238 1.93 0.85 -12.17
N THR A 239 2.26 0.09 -13.23
CA THR A 239 1.48 0.00 -14.47
C THR A 239 1.28 -1.48 -14.77
N LEU A 240 0.11 -1.97 -14.42
CA LEU A 240 -0.22 -3.40 -14.46
C LEU A 240 -1.34 -3.65 -15.46
N TYR A 241 -1.08 -4.61 -16.32
CA TYR A 241 -2.04 -5.22 -17.21
C TYR A 241 -2.19 -6.68 -16.81
N THR A 242 -3.39 -7.09 -16.51
CA THR A 242 -3.70 -8.44 -16.03
C THR A 242 -4.31 -9.25 -17.15
N HIS A 243 -3.80 -10.46 -17.35
CA HIS A 243 -4.34 -11.36 -18.37
C HIS A 243 -5.68 -11.94 -17.94
N THR A 244 -6.71 -11.68 -18.75
CA THR A 244 -8.02 -12.31 -18.56
C THR A 244 -7.96 -13.77 -18.98
N ARG A 245 -8.45 -14.67 -18.11
CA ARG A 245 -8.49 -16.12 -18.34
C ARG A 245 -9.87 -16.57 -18.81
N GLY A 246 -9.88 -17.42 -19.82
CA GLY A 246 -11.07 -18.15 -20.24
C GLY A 246 -11.30 -19.40 -19.40
N PRO A 247 -12.40 -20.15 -19.70
CA PRO A 247 -12.80 -21.34 -18.92
C PRO A 247 -11.75 -22.45 -18.85
N ASP A 248 -10.90 -22.58 -19.87
CA ASP A 248 -9.84 -23.59 -19.95
C ASP A 248 -8.45 -23.02 -19.52
N GLY A 249 -8.42 -21.83 -18.88
CA GLY A 249 -7.21 -21.15 -18.41
C GLY A 249 -6.44 -20.42 -19.50
N GLU A 250 -6.92 -20.42 -20.74
CA GLU A 250 -6.33 -19.69 -21.88
C GLU A 250 -6.43 -18.17 -21.68
N VAL A 251 -5.48 -17.41 -22.20
CA VAL A 251 -5.53 -15.94 -22.17
C VAL A 251 -6.48 -15.47 -23.28
N ILE A 252 -7.59 -14.85 -22.90
CA ILE A 252 -8.61 -14.33 -23.83
C ILE A 252 -8.56 -12.80 -23.98
N GLY A 253 -7.81 -12.11 -23.14
CA GLY A 253 -7.68 -10.66 -23.18
C GLY A 253 -6.71 -10.12 -22.13
N GLU A 254 -6.69 -8.81 -22.05
CA GLU A 254 -5.84 -8.07 -21.10
C GLU A 254 -6.63 -6.88 -20.55
N LEU A 255 -6.67 -6.75 -19.22
CA LEU A 255 -7.29 -5.63 -18.50
C LEU A 255 -6.21 -4.64 -18.06
N PRO A 256 -6.32 -3.33 -18.33
CA PRO A 256 -5.49 -2.29 -17.70
C PRO A 256 -5.92 -2.12 -16.24
N GLU A 257 -5.51 -3.06 -15.37
CA GLU A 257 -5.97 -3.18 -13.98
C GLU A 257 -5.66 -1.94 -13.16
N GLN A 258 -4.42 -1.45 -13.24
CA GLN A 258 -3.98 -0.23 -12.58
C GLN A 258 -2.94 0.48 -13.43
N VAL A 259 -3.27 1.71 -13.86
CA VAL A 259 -2.45 2.47 -14.82
C VAL A 259 -2.24 3.94 -14.40
N PRO A 260 -1.94 4.23 -13.12
CA PRO A 260 -1.78 5.60 -12.64
C PRO A 260 -0.67 6.37 -13.38
N TYR A 261 0.33 5.70 -13.91
CA TYR A 261 1.36 6.33 -14.73
C TYR A 261 0.81 6.87 -16.05
N LEU A 262 -0.11 6.16 -16.71
CA LEU A 262 -0.73 6.62 -17.94
C LEU A 262 -1.72 7.76 -17.65
N GLU A 263 -2.47 7.67 -16.56
CA GLU A 263 -3.36 8.75 -16.08
C GLU A 263 -2.55 10.02 -15.80
N TRP A 264 -1.39 9.90 -15.11
CA TRP A 264 -0.47 11.00 -14.85
C TRP A 264 0.14 11.57 -16.13
N LYS A 265 0.54 10.74 -17.09
CA LYS A 265 1.04 11.20 -18.40
C LYS A 265 0.02 12.03 -19.16
N HIS A 266 -1.27 11.77 -18.96
CA HIS A 266 -2.39 12.46 -19.59
C HIS A 266 -2.93 13.62 -18.75
N SER A 267 -2.16 14.11 -17.78
CA SER A 267 -2.52 15.20 -16.87
C SER A 267 -1.60 16.40 -17.01
N ALA A 268 -2.01 17.55 -16.46
CA ALA A 268 -1.17 18.76 -16.38
C ALA A 268 0.06 18.58 -15.47
N TYR A 269 0.14 17.52 -14.69
CA TYR A 269 1.27 17.23 -13.82
C TYR A 269 2.44 16.55 -14.56
N TYR A 270 2.18 15.98 -15.73
CA TYR A 270 3.22 15.37 -16.57
C TYR A 270 4.36 16.36 -16.82
N LYS A 271 5.61 15.92 -16.62
CA LYS A 271 6.85 16.72 -16.69
C LYS A 271 7.03 17.79 -15.62
N ASN A 272 6.00 18.11 -14.83
CA ASN A 272 6.08 19.16 -13.82
C ASN A 272 6.26 18.59 -12.40
N LYS A 273 5.65 17.44 -12.10
CA LYS A 273 5.74 16.75 -10.81
C LYS A 273 5.88 15.26 -11.03
N SER A 274 6.96 14.65 -10.55
CA SER A 274 7.14 13.20 -10.60
C SER A 274 6.32 12.49 -9.52
N CYS A 275 6.16 11.16 -9.64
CA CYS A 275 5.56 10.33 -8.60
C CYS A 275 6.28 10.51 -7.26
N GLN A 276 7.62 10.52 -7.30
CA GLN A 276 8.45 10.70 -6.10
C GLN A 276 8.18 12.05 -5.41
N SER A 277 7.92 13.12 -6.16
CA SER A 277 7.71 14.46 -5.57
C SER A 277 6.46 14.56 -4.68
N CYS A 278 5.46 13.68 -4.89
CA CYS A 278 4.25 13.62 -4.08
C CYS A 278 4.31 12.48 -3.06
N HIS A 279 4.76 11.28 -3.48
CA HIS A 279 4.72 10.07 -2.66
C HIS A 279 5.96 9.86 -1.78
N MET A 280 7.07 10.56 -2.06
CA MET A 280 8.31 10.55 -1.31
C MET A 280 8.66 12.00 -0.91
N PRO A 281 8.01 12.58 0.10
CA PRO A 281 8.15 14.01 0.40
C PRO A 281 9.61 14.40 0.63
N GLN A 282 10.01 15.52 0.02
CA GLN A 282 11.34 16.07 0.14
C GLN A 282 11.45 16.95 1.38
N LEU A 283 12.64 17.00 1.95
CA LEU A 283 12.98 17.95 3.00
C LEU A 283 13.52 19.24 2.38
N ASP A 284 13.15 20.37 2.94
CA ASP A 284 13.65 21.69 2.54
C ASP A 284 15.10 21.91 2.98
N GLU A 285 15.55 21.19 3.99
CA GLU A 285 16.91 21.30 4.55
C GLU A 285 17.87 20.25 3.98
N LYS A 286 19.16 20.60 3.96
CA LYS A 286 20.20 19.66 3.54
C LYS A 286 20.42 18.61 4.61
N MET A 287 20.30 17.36 4.23
CA MET A 287 20.47 16.21 5.11
C MET A 287 21.60 15.28 4.65
N GLU A 288 22.21 14.61 5.60
CA GLU A 288 23.07 13.46 5.33
C GLU A 288 22.20 12.27 4.92
N ILE A 289 22.63 11.51 3.91
CA ILE A 289 21.91 10.32 3.44
C ILE A 289 22.38 9.02 4.08
N THR A 290 23.37 9.11 4.94
CA THR A 290 23.97 7.98 5.66
C THR A 290 24.53 8.46 6.99
N SER A 291 24.44 7.63 8.03
CA SER A 291 25.04 7.89 9.35
C SER A 291 26.55 7.65 9.38
N VAL A 292 27.13 7.05 8.32
CA VAL A 292 28.55 6.74 8.22
C VAL A 292 29.22 7.66 7.21
N LEU A 293 30.03 8.61 7.67
CA LEU A 293 30.77 9.59 6.84
C LEU A 293 29.88 10.30 5.81
N GLY A 294 28.66 10.61 6.21
CA GLY A 294 27.65 11.27 5.37
C GLY A 294 28.09 12.63 4.84
N GLN A 295 27.56 13.02 3.70
CA GLN A 295 27.59 14.39 3.20
C GLN A 295 26.17 14.92 3.14
N LYS A 296 25.99 16.18 3.58
CA LYS A 296 24.70 16.86 3.45
C LYS A 296 24.35 17.05 1.98
N ARG A 297 23.16 16.62 1.62
CA ARG A 297 22.60 16.68 0.26
C ARG A 297 21.31 17.49 0.28
N GLU A 298 21.05 18.20 -0.79
CA GLU A 298 19.77 18.87 -1.08
C GLU A 298 18.77 17.85 -1.61
N ASN A 299 17.48 18.18 -1.52
CA ASN A 299 16.39 17.38 -2.07
C ASN A 299 16.35 15.95 -1.49
N PHE A 300 16.62 15.81 -0.19
CA PHE A 300 16.47 14.53 0.50
C PHE A 300 15.02 14.07 0.43
N SER A 301 14.78 12.94 -0.22
CA SER A 301 13.44 12.34 -0.34
C SER A 301 13.24 11.27 0.73
N ARG A 302 12.21 11.43 1.54
CA ARG A 302 11.81 10.42 2.55
C ARG A 302 11.24 9.20 1.84
N HIS A 303 11.64 8.00 2.28
CA HIS A 303 11.14 6.73 1.75
C HIS A 303 9.82 6.30 2.40
N ALA A 304 8.93 7.26 2.65
CA ALA A 304 7.65 7.04 3.31
C ALA A 304 6.58 6.42 2.39
N PHE A 305 6.71 6.61 1.07
CA PHE A 305 5.80 6.06 0.05
C PHE A 305 4.32 6.26 0.39
N ARG A 306 3.94 7.50 0.74
CA ARG A 306 2.57 7.87 1.06
C ARG A 306 1.66 7.60 -0.14
N GLY A 307 0.51 7.01 0.10
CA GLY A 307 -0.43 6.67 -0.96
C GLY A 307 -1.88 6.68 -0.49
N GLY A 308 -2.73 5.85 -1.09
CA GLY A 308 -4.15 5.77 -0.75
C GLY A 308 -4.49 4.70 0.30
N ASN A 309 -3.52 3.92 0.78
CA ASN A 309 -3.82 2.80 1.66
C ASN A 309 -3.42 3.09 3.12
N PHE A 310 -4.32 3.69 3.86
CA PHE A 310 -4.17 3.92 5.31
C PHE A 310 -4.65 2.73 6.16
N LEU A 311 -5.50 1.85 5.60
CA LEU A 311 -6.14 0.75 6.32
C LEU A 311 -5.15 -0.38 6.59
N LEU A 312 -4.41 -0.83 5.56
CA LEU A 312 -3.47 -1.95 5.71
C LEU A 312 -2.33 -1.66 6.68
N PRO A 313 -1.69 -0.49 6.77
CA PRO A 313 -0.74 -0.21 7.84
C PRO A 313 -1.34 -0.33 9.24
N LYS A 314 -2.60 0.06 9.43
CA LYS A 314 -3.31 -0.15 10.71
C LYS A 314 -3.56 -1.64 10.98
N MET A 315 -3.99 -2.39 9.96
CA MET A 315 -4.22 -3.84 10.03
C MET A 315 -2.92 -4.60 10.31
N LEU A 316 -1.84 -4.26 9.62
CA LEU A 316 -0.50 -4.79 9.86
C LEU A 316 -0.02 -4.50 11.28
N ASN A 317 -0.35 -3.34 11.84
CA ASN A 317 0.03 -2.99 13.20
C ASN A 317 -0.76 -3.79 14.24
N LEU A 318 -2.07 -3.96 14.03
CA LEU A 318 -2.95 -4.71 14.93
C LEU A 318 -2.55 -6.19 14.99
N HIS A 319 -2.21 -6.79 13.84
CA HIS A 319 -1.88 -8.22 13.69
C HIS A 319 -0.39 -8.48 13.46
N ARG A 320 0.50 -7.62 14.01
CA ARG A 320 1.96 -7.63 13.74
C ARG A 320 2.63 -8.99 13.93
N GLN A 321 2.31 -9.69 15.01
CA GLN A 321 2.94 -10.97 15.34
C GLN A 321 2.52 -12.05 14.35
N GLU A 322 1.25 -12.13 14.05
CA GLU A 322 0.69 -13.12 13.12
C GLU A 322 1.19 -12.91 11.70
N LEU A 323 1.28 -11.64 11.26
CA LEU A 323 1.74 -11.29 9.91
C LEU A 323 3.26 -11.17 9.79
N GLY A 324 4.02 -11.36 10.88
CA GLY A 324 5.49 -11.31 10.87
C GLY A 324 6.03 -9.91 10.52
N VAL A 325 5.36 -8.85 10.95
CA VAL A 325 5.76 -7.47 10.67
C VAL A 325 6.93 -7.07 11.55
N THR A 326 8.01 -6.56 10.93
CA THR A 326 9.25 -6.17 11.61
C THR A 326 9.28 -4.71 12.01
N ALA A 327 8.51 -3.84 11.35
CA ALA A 327 8.39 -2.42 11.70
C ALA A 327 7.88 -2.22 13.13
N LEU A 328 8.32 -1.17 13.80
CA LEU A 328 7.83 -0.82 15.12
C LEU A 328 6.35 -0.35 15.05
N SER A 329 5.61 -0.61 16.11
CA SER A 329 4.19 -0.20 16.19
C SER A 329 4.00 1.31 16.02
N GLN A 330 4.89 2.11 16.60
CA GLN A 330 4.86 3.56 16.46
C GLN A 330 5.10 4.02 15.02
N ASP A 331 5.99 3.37 14.27
CA ASP A 331 6.32 3.73 12.89
C ASP A 331 5.15 3.41 11.95
N LEU A 332 4.49 2.26 12.15
CA LEU A 332 3.28 1.89 11.42
C LEU A 332 2.10 2.86 11.69
N ASN A 333 1.91 3.25 12.95
CA ASN A 333 0.91 4.25 13.32
C ASN A 333 1.22 5.61 12.66
N GLN A 334 2.48 6.04 12.71
CA GLN A 334 2.91 7.27 12.05
C GLN A 334 2.69 7.21 10.54
N ALA A 335 3.07 6.11 9.87
CA ALA A 335 2.86 5.92 8.44
C ALA A 335 1.37 5.98 8.06
N ALA A 336 0.49 5.35 8.85
CA ALA A 336 -0.95 5.42 8.66
C ALA A 336 -1.49 6.86 8.83
N GLN A 337 -1.03 7.59 9.85
CA GLN A 337 -1.42 8.98 10.10
C GLN A 337 -0.90 9.93 9.01
N GLU A 338 0.35 9.79 8.58
CA GLU A 338 0.92 10.57 7.49
C GLU A 338 0.21 10.31 6.16
N THR A 339 -0.23 9.07 5.93
CA THR A 339 -1.05 8.72 4.76
C THR A 339 -2.43 9.36 4.82
N LEU A 340 -3.11 9.34 5.97
CA LEU A 340 -4.39 10.03 6.17
C LEU A 340 -4.25 11.54 5.96
N ALA A 341 -3.24 12.16 6.58
CA ALA A 341 -2.99 13.59 6.41
C ALA A 341 -2.71 13.96 4.93
N HIS A 342 -1.94 13.14 4.21
CA HIS A 342 -1.70 13.34 2.78
C HIS A 342 -2.98 13.24 1.95
N LEU A 343 -3.83 12.25 2.22
CA LEU A 343 -5.12 12.10 1.58
C LEU A 343 -6.03 13.32 1.82
N GLN A 344 -6.15 13.77 3.05
CA GLN A 344 -7.02 14.89 3.44
C GLN A 344 -6.52 16.24 2.93
N GLN A 345 -5.20 16.44 2.83
CA GLN A 345 -4.61 17.73 2.44
C GLN A 345 -4.36 17.86 0.93
N SER A 346 -4.27 16.74 0.19
CA SER A 346 -3.71 16.77 -1.16
C SER A 346 -4.52 16.01 -2.21
N SER A 347 -5.68 15.42 -1.84
CA SER A 347 -6.41 14.55 -2.76
C SER A 347 -7.62 15.22 -3.41
N ALA A 348 -8.40 16.00 -2.66
CA ALA A 348 -9.64 16.55 -3.16
C ALA A 348 -10.06 17.84 -2.44
N HIS A 349 -10.93 18.61 -3.11
CA HIS A 349 -11.77 19.62 -2.48
C HIS A 349 -13.25 19.32 -2.72
N VAL A 350 -14.09 19.69 -1.76
CA VAL A 350 -15.54 19.68 -1.88
C VAL A 350 -16.06 21.09 -1.66
N ARG A 351 -17.04 21.48 -2.43
CA ARG A 351 -17.71 22.77 -2.30
C ARG A 351 -19.20 22.63 -2.58
N ILE A 352 -20.03 23.15 -1.69
CA ILE A 352 -21.47 23.29 -1.90
C ILE A 352 -21.71 24.57 -2.70
N GLY A 353 -22.51 24.49 -3.77
CA GLY A 353 -22.91 25.61 -4.59
C GLY A 353 -23.97 26.49 -3.94
N GLU A 354 -24.70 27.27 -4.73
CA GLU A 354 -25.84 28.02 -4.26
C GLU A 354 -26.95 27.05 -3.82
N VAL A 355 -27.52 27.27 -2.65
CA VAL A 355 -28.63 26.48 -2.14
C VAL A 355 -29.91 27.28 -2.41
N LYS A 356 -30.85 26.68 -3.17
CA LYS A 356 -32.13 27.29 -3.52
C LYS A 356 -33.26 26.49 -2.91
N GLN A 357 -34.15 27.19 -2.24
CA GLN A 357 -35.43 26.62 -1.85
C GLN A 357 -36.46 27.02 -2.93
N ASP A 358 -37.04 26.05 -3.59
CA ASP A 358 -37.96 26.24 -4.70
C ASP A 358 -39.18 25.31 -4.54
N GLY A 359 -40.36 25.94 -4.35
CA GLY A 359 -41.57 25.20 -4.07
C GLY A 359 -41.49 24.40 -2.78
N ASP A 360 -41.65 23.08 -2.92
CA ASP A 360 -41.64 22.08 -1.83
C ASP A 360 -40.31 21.31 -1.75
N GLY A 361 -39.22 21.90 -2.24
CA GLY A 361 -37.91 21.28 -2.25
C GLY A 361 -36.75 22.22 -2.03
N LEU A 362 -35.59 21.62 -1.82
CA LEU A 362 -34.29 22.27 -1.75
C LEU A 362 -33.41 21.73 -2.86
N THR A 363 -32.81 22.64 -3.64
CA THR A 363 -31.87 22.26 -4.72
C THR A 363 -30.51 22.90 -4.45
N THR A 364 -29.45 22.11 -4.59
CA THR A 364 -28.06 22.59 -4.51
C THR A 364 -27.13 21.74 -5.37
N GLU A 365 -25.95 22.28 -5.65
CA GLU A 365 -24.87 21.58 -6.35
C GLU A 365 -23.77 21.23 -5.37
N VAL A 366 -23.21 20.03 -5.48
CA VAL A 366 -21.97 19.63 -4.83
C VAL A 366 -20.90 19.51 -5.90
N VAL A 367 -19.85 20.30 -5.79
CA VAL A 367 -18.68 20.27 -6.69
C VAL A 367 -17.55 19.56 -5.99
N VAL A 368 -17.01 18.52 -6.63
CA VAL A 368 -15.87 17.76 -6.15
C VAL A 368 -14.68 17.95 -7.08
N GLU A 369 -13.55 18.40 -6.56
CA GLU A 369 -12.33 18.64 -7.34
C GLU A 369 -11.26 17.61 -6.99
N ASN A 370 -10.62 17.03 -8.02
CA ASN A 370 -9.46 16.16 -7.89
C ASN A 370 -8.16 16.97 -7.92
N LEU A 371 -7.37 16.92 -6.86
CA LEU A 371 -6.06 17.58 -6.72
C LEU A 371 -4.89 16.63 -7.05
N ALA A 372 -5.14 15.33 -7.16
CA ALA A 372 -4.11 14.35 -7.48
C ALA A 372 -3.63 14.46 -8.93
N GLY A 373 -2.44 13.95 -9.19
CA GLY A 373 -1.85 13.93 -10.54
C GLY A 373 -2.38 12.81 -11.46
N HIS A 374 -3.33 12.04 -11.00
CA HIS A 374 -3.95 10.87 -11.65
C HIS A 374 -5.42 10.83 -11.28
N LYS A 375 -6.18 9.87 -11.80
CA LYS A 375 -7.58 9.69 -11.38
C LYS A 375 -7.70 9.52 -9.86
N LEU A 376 -8.82 9.88 -9.27
CA LEU A 376 -9.12 9.72 -7.84
C LEU A 376 -10.46 9.01 -7.65
N PRO A 377 -10.46 7.83 -7.00
CA PRO A 377 -9.28 7.03 -6.63
C PRO A 377 -8.53 6.46 -7.84
N THR A 378 -7.30 5.97 -7.64
CA THR A 378 -6.51 5.34 -8.69
C THR A 378 -5.93 4.00 -8.27
N ALA A 379 -5.27 3.33 -9.19
CA ALA A 379 -4.64 2.01 -9.08
C ALA A 379 -5.68 0.89 -8.89
N TYR A 380 -5.52 0.04 -7.90
CA TYR A 380 -6.31 -1.17 -7.74
C TYR A 380 -7.82 -0.90 -7.66
N PRO A 381 -8.65 -1.60 -8.44
CA PRO A 381 -10.08 -1.26 -8.60
C PRO A 381 -10.96 -1.51 -7.37
N SER A 382 -10.40 -2.01 -6.27
CA SER A 382 -11.14 -2.09 -4.99
C SER A 382 -11.41 -0.74 -4.34
N ARG A 383 -10.71 0.31 -4.78
CA ARG A 383 -10.80 1.65 -4.20
C ARG A 383 -12.02 2.39 -4.69
N ARG A 384 -12.70 3.06 -3.77
CA ARG A 384 -13.85 3.92 -4.09
C ARG A 384 -13.85 5.20 -3.27
N ALA A 385 -14.38 6.28 -3.87
CA ALA A 385 -14.74 7.50 -3.18
C ALA A 385 -16.20 7.81 -3.45
N TRP A 386 -16.91 8.47 -2.52
CA TRP A 386 -18.33 8.80 -2.72
C TRP A 386 -18.71 10.03 -1.94
N ILE A 387 -19.80 10.65 -2.35
CA ILE A 387 -20.37 11.81 -1.66
C ILE A 387 -21.35 11.30 -0.58
N ARG A 388 -21.13 11.72 0.67
CA ARG A 388 -22.15 11.72 1.71
C ARG A 388 -22.77 13.10 1.77
N PHE A 389 -24.03 13.20 1.43
CA PHE A 389 -24.78 14.44 1.48
C PHE A 389 -25.82 14.36 2.61
N THR A 390 -25.86 15.39 3.45
CA THR A 390 -26.79 15.46 4.59
C THR A 390 -27.49 16.80 4.62
N LEU A 391 -28.80 16.78 4.83
CA LEU A 391 -29.64 17.93 5.12
C LEU A 391 -30.22 17.79 6.52
N GLU A 392 -30.01 18.80 7.37
CA GLU A 392 -30.55 18.86 8.72
C GLU A 392 -31.46 20.07 8.88
N ASN A 393 -32.52 19.93 9.70
CA ASN A 393 -33.42 21.02 10.06
C ASN A 393 -32.84 21.87 11.21
N ALA A 394 -33.56 22.90 11.63
CA ALA A 394 -33.18 23.80 12.72
C ALA A 394 -32.94 23.11 14.08
N ARG A 395 -33.44 21.90 14.25
CA ARG A 395 -33.24 21.09 15.48
C ARG A 395 -32.06 20.15 15.39
N GLY A 396 -31.36 20.13 14.27
CA GLY A 396 -30.27 19.17 14.00
C GLY A 396 -30.76 17.75 13.65
N GLU A 397 -32.05 17.62 13.30
CA GLU A 397 -32.62 16.35 12.85
C GLU A 397 -32.34 16.17 11.37
N VAL A 398 -31.87 14.97 10.98
CA VAL A 398 -31.60 14.64 9.58
C VAL A 398 -32.92 14.53 8.80
N VAL A 399 -33.09 15.40 7.84
CA VAL A 399 -34.24 15.43 6.91
C VAL A 399 -33.96 14.57 5.68
N PHE A 400 -32.73 14.59 5.20
CA PHE A 400 -32.29 13.79 4.05
C PHE A 400 -30.82 13.40 4.23
N ARG A 401 -30.50 12.15 3.87
CA ARG A 401 -29.12 11.68 3.82
C ARG A 401 -28.93 10.67 2.71
N SER A 402 -27.89 10.84 1.90
CA SER A 402 -27.45 9.90 0.88
C SER A 402 -26.00 9.54 1.12
N GLY A 403 -25.63 8.24 0.98
CA GLY A 403 -24.26 7.79 1.05
C GLY A 403 -23.69 7.63 2.47
N ASP A 404 -24.53 7.38 3.47
CA ASP A 404 -24.06 7.04 4.83
C ASP A 404 -23.38 5.66 4.85
N VAL A 405 -22.67 5.36 5.93
CA VAL A 405 -21.88 4.13 6.04
C VAL A 405 -22.41 3.28 7.20
N GLY A 406 -22.75 2.06 6.90
CA GLY A 406 -23.14 1.06 7.88
C GLY A 406 -21.97 0.63 8.78
N THR A 407 -22.30 0.00 9.89
CA THR A 407 -21.32 -0.49 10.86
C THR A 407 -20.36 -1.54 10.31
N ASP A 408 -20.76 -2.20 9.23
CA ASP A 408 -19.96 -3.19 8.48
C ASP A 408 -19.07 -2.58 7.38
N GLY A 409 -19.15 -1.25 7.16
CA GLY A 409 -18.41 -0.54 6.13
C GLY A 409 -19.07 -0.53 4.75
N ALA A 410 -20.31 -1.04 4.62
CA ALA A 410 -21.12 -0.90 3.43
C ALA A 410 -21.67 0.54 3.29
N ILE A 411 -21.84 1.01 2.06
CA ILE A 411 -22.49 2.30 1.79
C ILE A 411 -24.01 2.07 1.74
N GLU A 412 -24.75 2.80 2.56
CA GLU A 412 -26.21 2.79 2.51
C GLU A 412 -26.71 3.36 1.18
N GLY A 413 -27.69 2.71 0.58
CA GLY A 413 -28.16 3.05 -0.77
C GLY A 413 -27.35 2.40 -1.91
N ASN A 414 -26.11 1.95 -1.68
CA ASN A 414 -25.32 1.29 -2.72
C ASN A 414 -25.86 -0.10 -3.07
N ILE A 415 -26.44 -0.21 -4.25
CA ILE A 415 -26.99 -1.48 -4.75
C ILE A 415 -25.91 -2.57 -4.90
N ASN A 416 -24.67 -2.18 -5.19
CA ASN A 416 -23.55 -3.09 -5.39
C ASN A 416 -23.11 -3.79 -4.10
N ASP A 417 -23.15 -3.11 -2.96
CA ASP A 417 -22.82 -3.70 -1.66
C ASP A 417 -23.84 -4.76 -1.23
N ARG A 418 -25.07 -4.70 -1.77
CA ARG A 418 -26.15 -5.67 -1.52
C ARG A 418 -26.25 -6.76 -2.59
N ASN A 419 -25.80 -6.46 -3.81
CA ASN A 419 -25.89 -7.39 -4.95
C ASN A 419 -24.62 -7.32 -5.80
N PRO A 420 -23.76 -8.36 -5.79
CA PRO A 420 -22.45 -8.34 -6.46
C PRO A 420 -22.55 -8.23 -7.99
N HIS A 421 -23.73 -8.42 -8.57
CA HIS A 421 -23.95 -8.36 -10.03
C HIS A 421 -24.48 -7.01 -10.52
N LYS A 422 -24.68 -6.05 -9.61
CA LYS A 422 -25.18 -4.71 -9.93
C LYS A 422 -24.15 -3.66 -9.51
N TYR A 423 -24.36 -2.42 -9.91
CA TYR A 423 -23.55 -1.27 -9.49
C TYR A 423 -24.38 0.02 -9.61
N GLU A 424 -24.01 1.04 -8.81
CA GLU A 424 -24.57 2.37 -8.92
C GLU A 424 -24.09 3.02 -10.22
N PRO A 425 -24.99 3.68 -10.98
CA PRO A 425 -24.59 4.46 -12.16
C PRO A 425 -23.76 5.69 -11.74
N HIS A 426 -23.37 6.49 -12.70
CA HIS A 426 -22.93 7.86 -12.46
C HIS A 426 -24.17 8.75 -12.44
N TYR A 427 -24.29 9.61 -11.41
CA TYR A 427 -25.43 10.50 -11.22
C TYR A 427 -25.04 11.96 -11.47
N GLU A 428 -25.78 12.65 -12.36
CA GLU A 428 -25.78 14.10 -12.50
C GLU A 428 -26.80 14.75 -11.53
N LEU A 429 -27.86 14.01 -11.17
CA LEU A 429 -28.94 14.43 -10.28
C LEU A 429 -29.27 13.33 -9.27
N ILE A 430 -29.36 13.71 -7.99
CA ILE A 430 -29.78 12.86 -6.89
C ILE A 430 -31.06 13.43 -6.27
N GLU A 431 -32.12 12.61 -6.24
CA GLU A 431 -33.45 12.95 -5.71
C GLU A 431 -33.93 12.00 -4.61
N SER A 432 -33.18 10.93 -4.35
CA SER A 432 -33.51 9.92 -3.35
C SER A 432 -32.30 9.58 -2.48
N ALA A 433 -32.53 9.29 -1.21
CA ALA A 433 -31.52 8.81 -0.28
C ALA A 433 -30.85 7.49 -0.71
N GLU A 434 -31.51 6.74 -1.59
CA GLU A 434 -31.02 5.47 -2.13
C GLU A 434 -30.08 5.64 -3.35
N GLN A 435 -29.96 6.86 -3.89
CA GLN A 435 -29.03 7.20 -4.95
C GLN A 435 -27.74 7.74 -4.33
N VAL A 436 -26.61 7.16 -4.68
CA VAL A 436 -25.31 7.56 -4.16
C VAL A 436 -24.32 7.78 -5.29
N GLN A 437 -23.74 8.98 -5.37
CA GLN A 437 -22.64 9.22 -6.31
C GLN A 437 -21.36 8.59 -5.81
N ILE A 438 -20.94 7.52 -6.50
CA ILE A 438 -19.73 6.76 -6.17
C ILE A 438 -18.74 6.84 -7.34
N TYR A 439 -17.53 7.32 -7.06
CA TYR A 439 -16.41 7.37 -7.99
C TYR A 439 -15.55 6.11 -7.84
N GLU A 440 -15.63 5.24 -8.86
CA GLU A 440 -15.02 3.91 -8.80
C GLU A 440 -14.80 3.32 -10.20
N ALA A 441 -14.13 2.18 -10.27
CA ALA A 441 -14.05 1.35 -11.46
C ALA A 441 -14.81 0.03 -11.24
N ILE A 442 -15.72 -0.32 -12.13
CA ILE A 442 -16.51 -1.55 -12.11
C ILE A 442 -16.08 -2.43 -13.26
N MET A 443 -15.58 -3.63 -12.92
CA MET A 443 -15.12 -4.62 -13.88
C MET A 443 -16.25 -5.55 -14.32
N ALA A 444 -16.16 -6.04 -15.55
CA ALA A 444 -17.03 -7.09 -16.07
C ALA A 444 -16.21 -8.17 -16.79
N ASP A 445 -16.72 -9.41 -16.72
CA ASP A 445 -16.19 -10.57 -17.42
C ASP A 445 -16.50 -10.54 -18.93
N SER A 446 -16.10 -11.60 -19.65
CA SER A 446 -16.33 -11.75 -21.08
C SER A 446 -17.83 -11.84 -21.46
N GLN A 447 -18.71 -12.17 -20.51
CA GLN A 447 -20.16 -12.22 -20.70
C GLN A 447 -20.85 -10.91 -20.28
N GLY A 448 -20.10 -9.90 -19.81
CA GLY A 448 -20.62 -8.63 -19.34
C GLY A 448 -21.17 -8.65 -17.91
N ARG A 449 -20.93 -9.70 -17.14
CA ARG A 449 -21.34 -9.79 -15.73
C ARG A 449 -20.32 -9.07 -14.86
N VAL A 450 -20.83 -8.30 -13.91
CA VAL A 450 -19.99 -7.60 -12.93
C VAL A 450 -19.18 -8.61 -12.09
N THR A 451 -17.89 -8.37 -11.95
CA THR A 451 -16.99 -9.24 -11.18
C THR A 451 -15.97 -8.45 -10.36
N THR A 452 -15.50 -9.05 -9.27
CA THR A 452 -14.32 -8.63 -8.51
C THR A 452 -13.12 -9.56 -8.74
N GLY A 453 -13.26 -10.55 -9.65
CA GLY A 453 -12.20 -11.41 -10.11
C GLY A 453 -11.30 -10.72 -11.12
N LEU A 454 -10.02 -10.57 -10.80
CA LEU A 454 -9.08 -9.89 -11.70
C LEU A 454 -8.84 -10.68 -12.98
N LEU A 455 -8.70 -12.00 -12.86
CA LEU A 455 -8.42 -12.87 -14.00
C LEU A 455 -9.66 -13.24 -14.81
N GLU A 456 -10.86 -12.94 -14.29
CA GLU A 456 -12.13 -13.05 -15.02
C GLU A 456 -12.45 -11.76 -15.79
N ALA A 457 -11.95 -10.63 -15.31
CA ALA A 457 -12.29 -9.30 -15.82
C ALA A 457 -11.66 -9.04 -17.19
N LEU A 458 -12.49 -8.59 -18.14
CA LEU A 458 -12.05 -8.27 -19.49
C LEU A 458 -12.10 -6.77 -19.79
N ARG A 459 -12.98 -6.02 -19.14
CA ARG A 459 -13.17 -4.59 -19.35
C ARG A 459 -13.79 -3.90 -18.15
N PHE A 460 -13.71 -2.58 -18.13
CA PHE A 460 -14.50 -1.75 -17.22
C PHE A 460 -15.85 -1.43 -17.89
N VAL A 461 -16.94 -1.53 -17.12
CA VAL A 461 -18.29 -1.11 -17.52
C VAL A 461 -18.67 0.24 -16.91
N LYS A 462 -17.97 0.64 -15.86
CA LYS A 462 -17.98 1.98 -15.26
C LYS A 462 -16.54 2.34 -14.89
N ASP A 463 -16.08 3.49 -15.30
CA ASP A 463 -14.89 4.16 -14.76
C ASP A 463 -15.18 5.67 -14.74
N ASN A 464 -15.79 6.10 -13.64
CA ASN A 464 -16.10 7.49 -13.35
C ASN A 464 -15.20 8.04 -12.24
N ARG A 465 -13.99 7.50 -12.08
CA ARG A 465 -13.00 8.04 -11.15
C ARG A 465 -12.66 9.46 -11.55
N LEU A 466 -12.66 10.39 -10.58
CA LEU A 466 -12.46 11.82 -10.81
C LEU A 466 -11.20 12.08 -11.61
N LEU A 467 -11.31 12.89 -12.65
CA LEU A 467 -10.23 13.17 -13.60
C LEU A 467 -9.22 14.15 -13.02
N PRO A 468 -7.92 13.98 -13.24
CA PRO A 468 -6.90 14.95 -12.79
C PRO A 468 -6.92 16.21 -13.65
N LYS A 469 -6.36 17.29 -13.13
CA LYS A 469 -6.24 18.55 -13.86
C LYS A 469 -5.57 18.35 -15.23
N GLY A 470 -6.19 18.89 -16.28
CA GLY A 470 -5.70 18.84 -17.65
C GLY A 470 -5.96 17.52 -18.38
N PHE A 471 -6.70 16.59 -17.78
CA PHE A 471 -7.11 15.37 -18.43
C PHE A 471 -8.20 15.66 -19.47
N ASP A 472 -7.94 15.32 -20.71
CA ASP A 472 -8.93 15.39 -21.78
C ASP A 472 -9.58 14.00 -22.00
N LYS A 473 -10.86 13.87 -21.65
CA LYS A 473 -11.57 12.58 -21.72
C LYS A 473 -11.81 12.11 -23.15
N GLU A 474 -11.88 13.02 -24.11
CA GLU A 474 -12.14 12.69 -25.52
C GLU A 474 -10.92 12.11 -26.22
N SER A 475 -9.72 12.63 -25.92
CA SER A 475 -8.45 12.14 -26.51
C SER A 475 -7.74 11.10 -25.64
N ALA A 476 -8.32 10.70 -24.53
CA ALA A 476 -7.72 9.74 -23.61
C ALA A 476 -7.50 8.37 -24.28
N HIS A 477 -6.33 7.77 -24.04
CA HIS A 477 -6.05 6.41 -24.51
C HIS A 477 -7.05 5.42 -23.93
N LYS A 478 -7.42 4.40 -24.71
CA LYS A 478 -8.42 3.37 -24.34
C LYS A 478 -8.25 2.80 -22.93
N ASP A 479 -7.00 2.69 -22.43
CA ASP A 479 -6.67 2.10 -21.13
C ASP A 479 -6.99 3.02 -19.94
N ILE A 480 -7.27 4.31 -20.22
CA ILE A 480 -7.58 5.32 -19.21
C ILE A 480 -8.88 6.07 -19.50
N GLN A 481 -9.66 5.64 -20.49
CA GLN A 481 -10.92 6.28 -20.85
C GLN A 481 -11.91 6.27 -19.69
N VAL A 482 -12.80 7.26 -19.69
CA VAL A 482 -14.01 7.25 -18.89
C VAL A 482 -14.98 6.21 -19.47
N GLN A 483 -15.60 5.40 -18.62
CA GLN A 483 -16.53 4.35 -19.02
C GLN A 483 -17.90 4.54 -18.34
N GLY A 484 -18.95 4.16 -19.05
CA GLY A 484 -20.33 4.30 -18.56
C GLY A 484 -20.88 5.70 -18.74
N GLN A 485 -21.87 6.09 -17.93
CA GLN A 485 -22.63 7.33 -18.09
C GLN A 485 -21.78 8.61 -17.95
N ALA A 486 -20.77 8.60 -17.11
CA ALA A 486 -19.85 9.73 -16.92
C ALA A 486 -19.15 10.19 -18.21
N HIS A 487 -19.06 9.34 -19.24
CA HIS A 487 -18.50 9.74 -20.52
C HIS A 487 -19.35 10.84 -21.19
N ASN A 488 -20.66 10.76 -21.06
CA ASN A 488 -21.61 11.70 -21.67
C ASN A 488 -21.90 12.92 -20.80
N ASP A 489 -21.57 12.87 -19.52
CA ASP A 489 -21.75 13.98 -18.61
C ASP A 489 -20.83 15.16 -18.98
N GLN A 490 -21.43 16.34 -19.22
CA GLN A 490 -20.74 17.52 -19.72
C GLN A 490 -19.91 18.23 -18.64
N ASP A 491 -20.24 18.04 -17.37
CA ASP A 491 -19.53 18.65 -16.27
C ASP A 491 -18.63 17.67 -15.49
N PHE A 492 -18.63 16.40 -15.86
CA PHE A 492 -17.58 15.45 -15.49
C PHE A 492 -16.33 15.68 -16.35
N VAL A 493 -15.48 16.60 -15.93
CA VAL A 493 -14.35 17.13 -16.71
C VAL A 493 -13.03 17.08 -15.94
N ALA A 494 -11.98 17.55 -16.59
CA ALA A 494 -10.69 17.73 -15.95
C ALA A 494 -10.79 18.51 -14.63
N SER A 495 -10.27 17.93 -13.59
CA SER A 495 -10.26 18.41 -12.20
C SER A 495 -11.52 18.15 -11.40
N GLY A 496 -12.65 17.66 -11.95
CA GLY A 496 -13.77 17.44 -11.06
C GLY A 496 -15.08 17.01 -11.68
N ASP A 497 -16.09 17.06 -10.84
CA ASP A 497 -17.47 16.67 -11.13
C ASP A 497 -18.43 17.59 -10.37
N ARG A 498 -19.66 17.70 -10.88
CA ARG A 498 -20.74 18.46 -10.25
C ARG A 498 -22.00 17.64 -10.19
N VAL A 499 -22.50 17.40 -9.00
CA VAL A 499 -23.72 16.62 -8.74
C VAL A 499 -24.80 17.52 -8.16
N VAL A 500 -25.97 17.51 -8.77
CA VAL A 500 -27.15 18.25 -8.28
C VAL A 500 -27.92 17.37 -7.29
N TYR A 501 -28.22 17.93 -6.13
CA TYR A 501 -29.12 17.33 -5.15
C TYR A 501 -30.44 18.09 -5.15
N ARG A 502 -31.56 17.40 -5.36
CA ARG A 502 -32.91 17.93 -5.25
C ARG A 502 -33.65 17.14 -4.17
N VAL A 503 -33.81 17.79 -3.01
CA VAL A 503 -34.39 17.16 -1.82
C VAL A 503 -35.80 17.67 -1.63
N PRO A 504 -36.83 16.83 -1.69
CA PRO A 504 -38.19 17.21 -1.33
C PRO A 504 -38.29 17.51 0.16
N LEU A 505 -38.92 18.63 0.53
CA LEU A 505 -39.12 19.04 1.89
C LEU A 505 -40.60 18.88 2.29
N THR A 506 -40.85 18.21 3.39
CA THR A 506 -42.20 18.09 3.99
C THR A 506 -42.52 19.27 4.91
N GLU A 507 -41.47 19.90 5.46
CA GLU A 507 -41.55 21.10 6.28
C GLU A 507 -40.67 22.17 5.62
N LEU A 508 -41.22 23.37 5.44
CA LEU A 508 -40.55 24.46 4.72
C LEU A 508 -39.85 25.47 5.63
N GLU A 509 -39.91 25.27 6.96
CA GLU A 509 -39.34 26.23 7.92
C GLU A 509 -37.86 25.89 8.22
N GLY A 510 -36.99 26.79 7.77
CA GLY A 510 -35.57 26.79 8.10
C GLY A 510 -35.27 27.29 9.53
N PRO A 511 -34.00 27.46 9.90
CA PRO A 511 -32.83 27.27 9.04
C PRO A 511 -32.53 25.80 8.76
N PHE A 512 -31.95 25.53 7.59
CA PHE A 512 -31.42 24.22 7.22
C PHE A 512 -29.89 24.25 7.17
N THR A 513 -29.26 23.14 7.54
CA THR A 513 -27.81 22.93 7.35
C THR A 513 -27.61 21.84 6.31
N VAL A 514 -26.92 22.20 5.24
CA VAL A 514 -26.48 21.30 4.17
C VAL A 514 -25.01 20.96 4.43
N SER A 515 -24.67 19.69 4.44
CA SER A 515 -23.29 19.20 4.53
C SER A 515 -22.99 18.23 3.39
N ALA A 516 -21.80 18.35 2.80
CA ALA A 516 -21.30 17.45 1.77
C ALA A 516 -19.88 17.03 2.13
N GLU A 517 -19.64 15.73 2.13
CA GLU A 517 -18.35 15.11 2.45
C GLU A 517 -17.97 14.15 1.34
N LEU A 518 -16.71 14.20 0.88
CA LEU A 518 -16.14 13.17 0.02
C LEU A 518 -15.46 12.12 0.89
N LEU A 519 -16.03 10.93 0.93
CA LEU A 519 -15.49 9.80 1.66
C LEU A 519 -14.64 8.91 0.74
N TYR A 520 -13.73 8.15 1.34
CA TYR A 520 -12.83 7.26 0.62
C TYR A 520 -12.62 5.95 1.37
N GLN A 521 -12.61 4.84 0.63
CA GLN A 521 -12.37 3.50 1.13
C GLN A 521 -11.33 2.79 0.25
N PRO A 522 -10.16 2.38 0.79
CA PRO A 522 -9.10 1.74 -0.01
C PRO A 522 -9.42 0.31 -0.43
N ILE A 523 -10.28 -0.39 0.34
CA ILE A 523 -10.82 -1.69 0.01
C ILE A 523 -12.33 -1.59 0.20
N GLY A 524 -13.06 -1.51 -0.90
CA GLY A 524 -14.52 -1.41 -0.88
C GLY A 524 -15.16 -2.64 -0.25
N TYR A 525 -16.26 -2.43 0.49
CA TYR A 525 -17.00 -3.50 1.18
C TYR A 525 -17.21 -4.74 0.30
N ARG A 526 -17.70 -4.57 -0.93
CA ARG A 526 -17.96 -5.69 -1.84
C ARG A 526 -16.72 -6.52 -2.18
N TRP A 527 -15.53 -5.90 -2.23
CA TRP A 527 -14.28 -6.59 -2.52
C TRP A 527 -13.87 -7.52 -1.37
N ALA A 528 -14.03 -7.07 -0.13
CA ALA A 528 -13.83 -7.90 1.04
C ALA A 528 -14.94 -8.95 1.19
N HIS A 529 -16.22 -8.55 0.98
CA HIS A 529 -17.37 -9.42 1.16
C HIS A 529 -17.42 -10.56 0.13
N ASN A 530 -17.11 -10.28 -1.14
CA ASN A 530 -17.12 -11.30 -2.19
C ASN A 530 -16.10 -12.41 -1.98
N LEU A 531 -15.01 -12.15 -1.23
CA LEU A 531 -14.06 -13.19 -0.84
C LEU A 531 -14.70 -14.29 0.03
N LYS A 532 -15.75 -13.99 0.79
CA LYS A 532 -16.47 -14.97 1.63
C LYS A 532 -17.12 -16.12 0.83
N GLN A 533 -17.26 -15.95 -0.48
CA GLN A 533 -17.79 -17.01 -1.36
C GLN A 533 -16.86 -18.21 -1.45
N GLN A 534 -15.61 -18.07 -1.01
CA GLN A 534 -14.60 -19.13 -1.03
C GLN A 534 -13.98 -19.32 0.35
N GLN A 535 -13.58 -20.56 0.67
CA GLN A 535 -13.04 -20.93 1.97
C GLN A 535 -11.57 -21.33 1.85
N ALA A 536 -10.69 -20.52 2.43
CA ALA A 536 -9.27 -20.81 2.57
C ALA A 536 -8.71 -19.99 3.75
N ASP A 537 -7.60 -20.41 4.32
CA ASP A 537 -7.02 -19.80 5.52
C ASP A 537 -6.68 -18.32 5.30
N GLU A 538 -6.10 -17.97 4.15
CA GLU A 538 -5.74 -16.58 3.83
C GLU A 538 -6.99 -15.70 3.64
N ILE A 539 -8.04 -16.25 3.03
CA ILE A 539 -9.32 -15.57 2.83
C ILE A 539 -10.00 -15.32 4.17
N ASN A 540 -10.17 -16.37 4.97
CA ASN A 540 -10.83 -16.30 6.26
C ASN A 540 -10.12 -15.33 7.20
N ARG A 541 -8.77 -15.34 7.20
CA ARG A 541 -7.96 -14.41 7.97
C ARG A 541 -8.18 -12.96 7.57
N PHE A 542 -8.06 -12.64 6.28
CA PHE A 542 -8.28 -11.27 5.82
C PHE A 542 -9.70 -10.79 6.09
N VAL A 543 -10.71 -11.63 5.79
CA VAL A 543 -12.12 -11.27 6.04
C VAL A 543 -12.36 -10.98 7.52
N GLY A 544 -11.82 -11.81 8.43
CA GLY A 544 -11.91 -11.56 9.87
C GLY A 544 -11.28 -10.22 10.28
N TYR A 545 -10.09 -9.90 9.75
CA TYR A 545 -9.45 -8.61 10.02
C TYR A 545 -10.23 -7.42 9.46
N PHE A 546 -10.82 -7.57 8.28
CA PHE A 546 -11.63 -6.51 7.68
C PHE A 546 -12.89 -6.26 8.50
N GLU A 547 -13.58 -7.30 8.96
CA GLU A 547 -14.78 -7.18 9.80
C GLU A 547 -14.48 -6.52 11.15
N GLU A 548 -13.36 -6.87 11.79
CA GLU A 548 -12.88 -6.23 13.01
C GLU A 548 -12.63 -4.72 12.82
N MET A 549 -12.20 -4.32 11.64
CA MET A 549 -11.82 -2.94 11.32
C MET A 549 -12.84 -2.20 10.45
N SER A 550 -14.00 -2.76 10.20
CA SER A 550 -14.99 -2.26 9.22
C SER A 550 -15.36 -0.79 9.41
N GLN A 551 -15.58 -0.34 10.66
CA GLN A 551 -15.87 1.05 10.99
C GLN A 551 -14.70 2.02 10.76
N ASN A 552 -13.47 1.50 10.65
CA ASN A 552 -12.26 2.25 10.37
C ASN A 552 -11.76 2.04 8.93
N SER A 553 -12.58 1.41 8.08
CA SER A 553 -12.20 1.07 6.70
C SER A 553 -12.30 2.25 5.72
N TRP A 554 -12.86 3.38 6.15
CA TRP A 554 -13.07 4.58 5.36
C TRP A 554 -12.58 5.86 6.07
N THR A 555 -12.49 6.95 5.34
CA THR A 555 -12.11 8.28 5.86
C THR A 555 -12.73 9.39 5.02
N ILE A 556 -12.92 10.58 5.62
CA ILE A 556 -13.29 11.80 4.90
C ILE A 556 -12.01 12.38 4.25
N LEU A 557 -12.07 12.71 2.96
CA LEU A 557 -11.01 13.38 2.21
C LEU A 557 -11.18 14.91 2.25
N ALA A 558 -12.41 15.38 2.07
CA ALA A 558 -12.76 16.79 2.04
C ALA A 558 -14.22 16.97 2.43
N GLU A 559 -14.57 18.15 2.94
CA GLU A 559 -15.94 18.48 3.39
C GLU A 559 -16.25 19.96 3.19
N ASP A 560 -17.53 20.28 3.06
CA ASP A 560 -18.07 21.65 3.11
C ASP A 560 -19.45 21.63 3.79
N SER A 561 -19.82 22.71 4.45
CA SER A 561 -21.13 22.84 5.12
C SER A 561 -21.65 24.27 5.01
N ARG A 562 -22.97 24.41 4.81
CA ARG A 562 -23.66 25.69 4.70
C ARG A 562 -24.99 25.68 5.44
N THR A 563 -25.21 26.72 6.24
CA THR A 563 -26.51 26.98 6.85
C THR A 563 -27.26 28.04 6.04
N ILE A 564 -28.51 27.74 5.70
CA ILE A 564 -29.44 28.62 5.01
C ILE A 564 -30.63 28.95 5.90
N LYS A 565 -31.08 30.21 5.80
CA LYS A 565 -32.20 30.72 6.62
C LYS A 565 -33.51 30.55 5.90
#